data_e1b9ebf76c8b580e182a7bc19edf6b59
#
_entry.id   e1b9ebf76c8b580e182a7bc19edf6b59
#
_cell.length_a   1.000
_cell.length_b   1.000
_cell.length_c   1.000
_cell.angle_alpha   90.00
_cell.angle_beta   90.00
_cell.angle_gamma   90.00
#
_symmetry.space_group_name_H-M   'P 1'
#
loop_
_entity.id
_entity.type
_entity.pdbx_description
1 polymer ?
#
loop_
_entity_poly.entity_id
_entity_poly.type
_entity_poly.pdbx_seq_one_letter_code
_entity_poly.pdbx_strand_id
1 'polypeptide(L)'
;MSKKISATNEQLKIIKEQGNLVVTARPGSGKTHTIIEKIIDVSTNLMSFQGVIAISFTRKASQELESRYKKKKTENKNHFFGTIDKFYISEIIIPFAKNLCGKGKPLEIKNSFNDYPKYKQLKKLKENKVDEEIFELLKKSLQDGLIFLEVSGETALYILKKVSQSLLYLKARYTHIFIDEYQDCGHIQHKVFLELVNQGIKGIAVGDLDQAIYAFSGRYSKYLLSLIGMEDFTHLEITRNHRCHDSISDYSLELMGIKRKNTMKEKRVFKVNVLGTDKNIIQSIEKNFEKLKKKYNINKNSDFAILCRSNKTAKRVADFLKINNKLFVETALDNINGNWATLYNDLLSSYYLYKKNSETVLGFVSRYINEELNYKNFQKGLIIVDKIFKLNEKDLISNIEEFYNIARLIYPDKPDEQIYRKLKEVISNEIALSSFKPASEDEVNIMTLHKSKGLEFKCVFLLDLYKWVFPPQGDQVSEEDYIQSLNLHYVGITRAIEACYIMIGSRRYSSKRQGFIKAKESQFLYKNNTPNLRVDLSW
;
A
#
# COMPACT_ATOMS: atom_id res chain seq x y z
N MET A 1 -18.71 -21.66 11.35
CA MET A 1 -19.14 -21.76 9.94
C MET A 1 -19.07 -20.37 9.32
N SER A 2 -18.05 -20.07 8.51
CA SER A 2 -17.96 -18.81 7.79
C SER A 2 -19.07 -18.78 6.72
N LYS A 3 -19.96 -17.78 6.78
CA LYS A 3 -20.91 -17.54 5.70
C LYS A 3 -20.12 -17.45 4.38
N LYS A 4 -20.36 -18.35 3.43
CA LYS A 4 -19.92 -18.19 2.04
C LYS A 4 -20.54 -16.87 1.55
N ILE A 5 -19.72 -15.83 1.44
CA ILE A 5 -20.14 -14.56 0.84
C ILE A 5 -20.30 -14.85 -0.65
N SER A 6 -21.54 -14.87 -1.13
CA SER A 6 -21.82 -14.98 -2.56
C SER A 6 -21.38 -13.68 -3.24
N ALA A 7 -20.75 -13.80 -4.42
CA ALA A 7 -20.37 -12.64 -5.22
C ALA A 7 -21.60 -11.80 -5.60
N THR A 8 -21.46 -10.49 -5.56
CA THR A 8 -22.53 -9.56 -6.00
C THR A 8 -22.71 -9.61 -7.52
N ASN A 9 -23.81 -9.07 -8.03
CA ASN A 9 -24.04 -8.98 -9.48
C ASN A 9 -22.94 -8.17 -10.20
N GLU A 10 -22.40 -7.11 -9.56
CA GLU A 10 -21.27 -6.32 -10.07
C GLU A 10 -20.03 -7.20 -10.18
N GLN A 11 -19.71 -7.94 -9.12
CA GLN A 11 -18.57 -8.85 -9.08
C GLN A 11 -18.71 -10.00 -10.09
N LEU A 12 -19.91 -10.57 -10.22
CA LEU A 12 -20.20 -11.64 -11.20
C LEU A 12 -20.01 -11.17 -12.65
N LYS A 13 -20.41 -9.93 -12.97
CA LYS A 13 -20.16 -9.35 -14.30
C LYS A 13 -18.65 -9.26 -14.59
N ILE A 14 -17.86 -8.79 -13.62
CA ILE A 14 -16.39 -8.70 -13.75
C ILE A 14 -15.78 -10.09 -13.92
N ILE A 15 -16.18 -11.07 -13.11
CA ILE A 15 -15.66 -12.43 -13.17
C ILE A 15 -15.92 -13.06 -14.55
N LYS A 16 -17.08 -12.79 -15.15
CA LYS A 16 -17.50 -13.41 -16.42
C LYS A 16 -17.06 -12.68 -17.67
N GLU A 17 -16.65 -11.42 -17.57
CA GLU A 17 -16.20 -10.65 -18.74
C GLU A 17 -14.92 -11.28 -19.34
N GLN A 18 -14.86 -11.37 -20.67
CA GLN A 18 -13.76 -12.05 -21.38
C GLN A 18 -12.76 -11.08 -22.04
N GLY A 19 -13.10 -9.79 -22.09
CA GLY A 19 -12.29 -8.74 -22.71
C GLY A 19 -11.22 -8.16 -21.79
N ASN A 20 -10.56 -7.09 -22.27
CA ASN A 20 -9.76 -6.25 -21.40
C ASN A 20 -10.68 -5.47 -20.47
N LEU A 21 -10.28 -5.32 -19.21
CA LEU A 21 -11.10 -4.72 -18.16
C LEU A 21 -10.38 -3.59 -17.44
N VAL A 22 -11.12 -2.52 -17.21
CA VAL A 22 -10.80 -1.55 -16.16
C VAL A 22 -11.86 -1.70 -15.08
N VAL A 23 -11.42 -2.04 -13.88
CA VAL A 23 -12.30 -2.17 -12.72
C VAL A 23 -12.00 -1.05 -11.75
N THR A 24 -12.94 -0.12 -11.61
CA THR A 24 -12.89 0.86 -10.54
C THR A 24 -13.63 0.31 -9.32
N ALA A 25 -12.95 0.26 -8.20
CA ALA A 25 -13.46 -0.39 -7.02
C ALA A 25 -13.11 0.41 -5.76
N ARG A 26 -14.08 0.63 -4.92
CA ARG A 26 -13.94 1.43 -3.69
C ARG A 26 -13.34 0.62 -2.54
N PRO A 27 -12.86 1.28 -1.48
CA PRO A 27 -12.40 0.59 -0.28
C PRO A 27 -13.47 -0.34 0.27
N GLY A 28 -13.08 -1.56 0.64
CA GLY A 28 -14.01 -2.52 1.22
C GLY A 28 -15.02 -3.13 0.27
N SER A 29 -14.93 -2.87 -1.04
CA SER A 29 -15.83 -3.44 -2.05
C SER A 29 -15.50 -4.88 -2.46
N GLY A 30 -14.40 -5.45 -1.94
CA GLY A 30 -13.98 -6.80 -2.27
C GLY A 30 -13.13 -6.91 -3.53
N LYS A 31 -12.37 -5.86 -3.92
CA LYS A 31 -11.42 -5.86 -5.05
C LYS A 31 -10.61 -7.15 -5.14
N THR A 32 -9.81 -7.41 -4.11
CA THR A 32 -8.92 -8.58 -4.05
C THR A 32 -9.68 -9.90 -4.18
N HIS A 33 -10.87 -9.99 -3.56
CA HIS A 33 -11.73 -11.17 -3.70
C HIS A 33 -12.17 -11.37 -5.15
N THR A 34 -12.60 -10.30 -5.81
CA THR A 34 -13.07 -10.34 -7.22
C THR A 34 -11.94 -10.71 -8.17
N ILE A 35 -10.72 -10.17 -7.95
CA ILE A 35 -9.52 -10.54 -8.73
C ILE A 35 -9.25 -12.05 -8.60
N ILE A 36 -9.25 -12.58 -7.37
CA ILE A 36 -8.99 -14.01 -7.11
C ILE A 36 -10.05 -14.90 -7.78
N GLU A 37 -11.33 -14.57 -7.64
CA GLU A 37 -12.40 -15.34 -8.29
C GLU A 37 -12.27 -15.31 -9.81
N LYS A 38 -11.91 -14.17 -10.39
CA LYS A 38 -11.66 -14.07 -11.83
C LYS A 38 -10.43 -14.89 -12.26
N ILE A 39 -9.34 -14.87 -11.50
CA ILE A 39 -8.17 -15.72 -11.77
C ILE A 39 -8.57 -17.20 -11.72
N ILE A 40 -9.41 -17.59 -10.76
CA ILE A 40 -9.89 -18.98 -10.64
C ILE A 40 -10.77 -19.34 -11.85
N ASP A 41 -11.69 -18.46 -12.25
CA ASP A 41 -12.56 -18.68 -13.43
C ASP A 41 -11.74 -18.84 -14.70
N VAL A 42 -10.78 -17.93 -14.95
CA VAL A 42 -9.84 -18.03 -16.07
C VAL A 42 -9.03 -19.32 -16.02
N SER A 43 -8.52 -19.70 -14.84
CA SER A 43 -7.66 -20.86 -14.64
C SER A 43 -8.33 -22.19 -15.02
N THR A 44 -9.65 -22.27 -14.98
CA THR A 44 -10.38 -23.50 -15.34
C THR A 44 -10.21 -23.88 -16.81
N ASN A 45 -9.95 -22.92 -17.68
CA ASN A 45 -9.86 -23.10 -19.13
C ASN A 45 -8.41 -23.06 -19.65
N LEU A 46 -7.40 -22.95 -18.76
CA LEU A 46 -6.00 -22.89 -19.15
C LEU A 46 -5.42 -24.28 -19.46
N MET A 47 -4.53 -24.34 -20.42
CA MET A 47 -3.68 -25.52 -20.64
C MET A 47 -2.71 -25.70 -19.46
N SER A 48 -2.10 -26.88 -19.32
CA SER A 48 -1.20 -27.20 -18.20
C SER A 48 0.01 -26.26 -18.10
N PHE A 49 0.55 -25.83 -19.24
CA PHE A 49 1.71 -24.93 -19.33
C PHE A 49 1.33 -23.44 -19.24
N GLN A 50 0.05 -23.12 -19.32
CA GLN A 50 -0.43 -21.73 -19.27
C GLN A 50 -0.68 -21.25 -17.84
N GLY A 51 -0.63 -19.93 -17.67
CA GLY A 51 -0.90 -19.25 -16.42
C GLY A 51 -1.46 -17.85 -16.65
N VAL A 52 -1.56 -17.10 -15.56
CA VAL A 52 -1.86 -15.67 -15.57
C VAL A 52 -0.74 -14.91 -14.85
N ILE A 53 -0.59 -13.64 -15.17
CA ILE A 53 0.28 -12.70 -14.47
C ILE A 53 -0.60 -11.94 -13.47
N ALA A 54 -0.30 -12.03 -12.18
CA ALA A 54 -0.99 -11.30 -11.12
C ALA A 54 0.01 -10.42 -10.35
N ILE A 55 -0.09 -9.12 -10.55
CA ILE A 55 0.84 -8.12 -10.04
C ILE A 55 0.16 -7.28 -8.97
N SER A 56 0.88 -7.01 -7.89
CA SER A 56 0.56 -5.98 -6.92
C SER A 56 1.80 -5.12 -6.61
N PHE A 57 1.60 -3.88 -6.14
CA PHE A 57 2.70 -2.94 -5.90
C PHE A 57 3.56 -3.28 -4.70
N THR A 58 3.07 -4.09 -3.77
CA THR A 58 3.84 -4.51 -2.60
C THR A 58 4.00 -6.02 -2.55
N ARG A 59 5.13 -6.49 -2.03
CA ARG A 59 5.37 -7.92 -1.82
C ARG A 59 4.31 -8.55 -0.93
N LYS A 60 3.90 -7.86 0.13
CA LYS A 60 2.86 -8.32 1.04
C LYS A 60 1.52 -8.54 0.32
N ALA A 61 1.10 -7.59 -0.51
CA ALA A 61 -0.15 -7.70 -1.25
C ALA A 61 -0.09 -8.81 -2.32
N SER A 62 1.05 -8.98 -3.02
CA SER A 62 1.21 -10.07 -3.99
C SER A 62 1.21 -11.45 -3.33
N GLN A 63 1.82 -11.60 -2.16
CA GLN A 63 1.79 -12.84 -1.39
C GLN A 63 0.40 -13.14 -0.82
N GLU A 64 -0.33 -12.11 -0.42
CA GLU A 64 -1.72 -12.26 0.01
C GLU A 64 -2.60 -12.75 -1.13
N LEU A 65 -2.45 -12.20 -2.35
CA LEU A 65 -3.12 -12.69 -3.56
C LEU A 65 -2.81 -14.16 -3.81
N GLU A 66 -1.55 -14.53 -3.81
CA GLU A 66 -1.09 -15.90 -4.02
C GLU A 66 -1.61 -16.86 -2.96
N SER A 67 -1.51 -16.48 -1.67
CA SER A 67 -1.98 -17.30 -0.55
C SER A 67 -3.50 -17.53 -0.61
N ARG A 68 -4.27 -16.49 -0.93
CA ARG A 68 -5.72 -16.60 -1.07
C ARG A 68 -6.13 -17.45 -2.26
N TYR A 69 -5.39 -17.36 -3.38
CA TYR A 69 -5.59 -18.23 -4.53
C TYR A 69 -5.31 -19.69 -4.17
N LYS A 70 -4.13 -20.00 -3.60
CA LYS A 70 -3.73 -21.37 -3.19
C LYS A 70 -4.69 -22.01 -2.19
N LYS A 71 -5.30 -21.24 -1.28
CA LYS A 71 -6.32 -21.75 -0.35
C LYS A 71 -7.62 -22.21 -1.03
N LYS A 72 -7.92 -21.72 -2.23
CA LYS A 72 -9.14 -22.03 -2.97
C LYS A 72 -8.94 -23.05 -4.09
N LYS A 73 -7.74 -23.12 -4.64
CA LYS A 73 -7.36 -24.01 -5.73
C LYS A 73 -6.04 -24.70 -5.42
N THR A 74 -6.01 -26.02 -5.61
CA THR A 74 -4.84 -26.87 -5.39
C THR A 74 -4.11 -27.22 -6.70
N GLU A 75 -4.65 -26.84 -7.86
CA GLU A 75 -4.05 -27.13 -9.16
C GLU A 75 -2.80 -26.27 -9.39
N ASN A 76 -1.68 -26.91 -9.70
CA ASN A 76 -0.44 -26.26 -10.08
C ASN A 76 -0.51 -25.77 -11.54
N LYS A 77 -1.02 -24.55 -11.74
CA LYS A 77 -0.85 -23.82 -13.01
C LYS A 77 0.35 -22.88 -12.88
N ASN A 78 0.98 -22.58 -14.01
CA ASN A 78 2.19 -21.73 -14.07
C ASN A 78 1.88 -20.23 -13.92
N HIS A 79 1.11 -19.86 -12.88
CA HIS A 79 0.82 -18.45 -12.59
C HIS A 79 2.05 -17.71 -12.08
N PHE A 80 2.16 -16.46 -12.49
CA PHE A 80 3.09 -15.53 -11.87
C PHE A 80 2.34 -14.69 -10.82
N PHE A 81 2.80 -14.73 -9.58
CA PHE A 81 2.39 -13.82 -8.51
C PHE A 81 3.60 -13.04 -8.02
N GLY A 82 3.55 -11.71 -8.06
CA GLY A 82 4.71 -10.92 -7.67
C GLY A 82 4.51 -9.42 -7.76
N THR A 83 5.61 -8.71 -7.50
CA THR A 83 5.70 -7.29 -7.79
C THR A 83 6.04 -7.06 -9.26
N ILE A 84 5.79 -5.84 -9.74
CA ILE A 84 6.02 -5.50 -11.14
C ILE A 84 7.50 -5.60 -11.53
N ASP A 85 8.41 -5.19 -10.65
CA ASP A 85 9.86 -5.31 -10.91
C ASP A 85 10.30 -6.78 -10.95
N LYS A 86 9.74 -7.63 -10.07
CA LYS A 86 9.99 -9.07 -10.13
C LYS A 86 9.56 -9.64 -11.49
N PHE A 87 8.39 -9.23 -11.99
CA PHE A 87 7.91 -9.65 -13.31
C PHE A 87 8.87 -9.23 -14.42
N TYR A 88 9.31 -7.97 -14.44
CA TYR A 88 10.27 -7.50 -15.44
C TYR A 88 11.55 -8.34 -15.45
N ILE A 89 12.09 -8.58 -14.28
CA ILE A 89 13.37 -9.27 -14.13
C ILE A 89 13.25 -10.76 -14.47
N SER A 90 12.30 -11.47 -13.84
CA SER A 90 12.23 -12.93 -13.97
C SER A 90 11.60 -13.41 -15.26
N GLU A 91 10.62 -12.66 -15.81
CA GLU A 91 9.87 -13.13 -16.97
C GLU A 91 10.30 -12.49 -18.30
N ILE A 92 11.01 -11.34 -18.24
CA ILE A 92 11.40 -10.61 -19.44
C ILE A 92 12.93 -10.49 -19.54
N ILE A 93 13.58 -9.87 -18.54
CA ILE A 93 15.01 -9.51 -18.69
C ILE A 93 15.88 -10.77 -18.65
N ILE A 94 15.81 -11.56 -17.60
CA ILE A 94 16.67 -12.76 -17.45
C ILE A 94 16.50 -13.73 -18.63
N PRO A 95 15.26 -14.10 -19.05
CA PRO A 95 15.09 -15.04 -20.14
C PRO A 95 15.58 -14.53 -21.49
N PHE A 96 15.46 -13.22 -21.76
CA PHE A 96 15.66 -12.66 -23.11
C PHE A 96 16.86 -11.71 -23.26
N ALA A 97 17.60 -11.41 -22.20
CA ALA A 97 18.79 -10.57 -22.31
C ALA A 97 19.80 -11.11 -23.34
N LYS A 98 20.02 -12.43 -23.38
CA LYS A 98 20.95 -13.05 -24.35
C LYS A 98 20.49 -12.88 -25.79
N ASN A 99 19.20 -12.85 -26.06
CA ASN A 99 18.65 -12.61 -27.40
C ASN A 99 18.89 -11.18 -27.85
N LEU A 100 18.94 -10.23 -26.90
CA LEU A 100 19.19 -8.80 -27.17
C LEU A 100 20.68 -8.50 -27.33
N CYS A 101 21.54 -9.04 -26.46
CA CYS A 101 22.95 -8.64 -26.36
C CYS A 101 23.96 -9.74 -26.71
N GLY A 102 23.51 -10.97 -27.07
CA GLY A 102 24.38 -12.11 -27.32
C GLY A 102 24.93 -12.75 -26.04
N LYS A 103 26.09 -13.41 -26.14
CA LYS A 103 26.74 -14.03 -24.98
C LYS A 103 27.21 -12.98 -23.99
N GLY A 104 26.96 -13.20 -22.70
CA GLY A 104 27.34 -12.30 -21.61
C GLY A 104 27.64 -13.08 -20.33
N LYS A 105 28.03 -12.36 -19.29
CA LYS A 105 28.25 -12.91 -17.95
C LYS A 105 26.91 -13.31 -17.31
N PRO A 106 26.93 -14.15 -16.26
CA PRO A 106 25.73 -14.39 -15.44
C PRO A 106 25.12 -13.08 -14.97
N LEU A 107 23.79 -12.99 -15.06
CA LEU A 107 23.08 -11.76 -14.74
C LEU A 107 22.92 -11.57 -13.22
N GLU A 108 23.31 -10.40 -12.74
CA GLU A 108 23.17 -9.96 -11.36
C GLU A 108 22.32 -8.70 -11.30
N ILE A 109 21.42 -8.63 -10.31
CA ILE A 109 20.56 -7.47 -10.08
C ILE A 109 21.31 -6.44 -9.22
N LYS A 110 21.36 -5.19 -9.69
CA LYS A 110 21.94 -4.05 -9.00
C LYS A 110 20.86 -3.02 -8.71
N ASN A 111 20.79 -2.58 -7.45
CA ASN A 111 19.72 -1.66 -7.03
C ASN A 111 19.92 -0.25 -7.58
N SER A 112 21.16 0.18 -7.76
CA SER A 112 21.49 1.53 -8.21
C SER A 112 22.75 1.57 -9.11
N PHE A 113 22.97 2.73 -9.75
CA PHE A 113 24.17 3.01 -10.53
C PHE A 113 25.37 3.52 -9.71
N ASN A 114 25.25 3.62 -8.37
CA ASN A 114 26.23 4.31 -7.53
C ASN A 114 27.65 3.72 -7.65
N ASP A 115 27.75 2.39 -7.66
CA ASP A 115 29.02 1.68 -7.78
C ASP A 115 29.41 1.38 -9.24
N TYR A 116 28.63 1.91 -10.19
CA TYR A 116 28.80 1.69 -11.62
C TYR A 116 28.77 3.01 -12.41
N PRO A 117 29.73 3.93 -12.20
CA PRO A 117 29.72 5.27 -12.84
C PRO A 117 29.60 5.20 -14.36
N LYS A 118 30.22 4.19 -14.98
CA LYS A 118 30.16 3.90 -16.41
C LYS A 118 28.73 3.78 -16.95
N TYR A 119 27.80 3.25 -16.14
CA TYR A 119 26.40 3.00 -16.53
C TYR A 119 25.43 4.08 -16.04
N LYS A 120 25.89 5.11 -15.35
CA LYS A 120 25.02 6.17 -14.79
C LYS A 120 24.16 6.87 -15.86
N GLN A 121 24.66 6.96 -17.09
CA GLN A 121 23.93 7.54 -18.21
C GLN A 121 22.68 6.75 -18.59
N LEU A 122 22.53 5.47 -18.18
CA LEU A 122 21.31 4.69 -18.39
C LEU A 122 20.08 5.33 -17.71
N LYS A 123 20.23 6.25 -16.77
CA LYS A 123 19.12 7.06 -16.25
C LYS A 123 18.38 7.83 -17.33
N LYS A 124 19.03 8.15 -18.45
CA LYS A 124 18.41 8.79 -19.62
C LYS A 124 17.36 7.91 -20.32
N LEU A 125 17.34 6.58 -20.06
CA LEU A 125 16.24 5.71 -20.53
C LEU A 125 14.86 6.16 -20.05
N LYS A 126 14.79 6.95 -18.96
CA LYS A 126 13.55 7.52 -18.42
C LYS A 126 13.07 8.76 -19.16
N GLU A 127 13.89 9.31 -20.05
CA GLU A 127 13.56 10.50 -20.85
C GLU A 127 12.65 10.13 -22.04
N ASN A 128 11.96 11.14 -22.60
CA ASN A 128 11.03 10.92 -23.72
C ASN A 128 11.74 10.60 -25.05
N LYS A 129 12.95 11.10 -25.24
CA LYS A 129 13.81 10.78 -26.38
C LYS A 129 15.11 10.18 -25.86
N VAL A 130 15.41 9.00 -26.33
CA VAL A 130 16.61 8.24 -25.91
C VAL A 130 17.47 8.03 -27.14
N ASP A 131 18.74 8.43 -27.08
CA ASP A 131 19.71 8.27 -28.13
C ASP A 131 20.12 6.78 -28.27
N GLU A 132 20.48 6.37 -29.49
CA GLU A 132 20.90 4.99 -29.77
C GLU A 132 22.10 4.56 -28.90
N GLU A 133 22.99 5.48 -28.58
CA GLU A 133 24.14 5.25 -27.68
C GLU A 133 23.73 4.73 -26.30
N ILE A 134 22.61 5.20 -25.77
CA ILE A 134 22.09 4.75 -24.47
C ILE A 134 21.59 3.30 -24.56
N PHE A 135 20.99 2.91 -25.68
CA PHE A 135 20.58 1.51 -25.90
C PHE A 135 21.78 0.59 -26.09
N GLU A 136 22.86 1.04 -26.76
CA GLU A 136 24.10 0.27 -26.86
C GLU A 136 24.77 0.14 -25.46
N LEU A 137 24.73 1.20 -24.66
CA LEU A 137 25.20 1.12 -23.27
C LEU A 137 24.36 0.14 -22.43
N LEU A 138 23.05 0.08 -22.65
CA LEU A 138 22.17 -0.91 -22.03
C LEU A 138 22.56 -2.34 -22.42
N LYS A 139 22.74 -2.61 -23.72
CA LYS A 139 23.21 -3.93 -24.20
C LYS A 139 24.53 -4.32 -23.54
N LYS A 140 25.46 -3.37 -23.45
CA LYS A 140 26.76 -3.59 -22.81
C LYS A 140 26.61 -3.88 -21.30
N SER A 141 25.69 -3.24 -20.60
CA SER A 141 25.43 -3.55 -19.20
C SER A 141 24.94 -4.99 -19.01
N LEU A 142 24.04 -5.45 -19.87
CA LEU A 142 23.54 -6.83 -19.86
C LEU A 142 24.63 -7.85 -20.24
N GLN A 143 25.53 -7.52 -21.18
CA GLN A 143 26.71 -8.35 -21.50
C GLN A 143 27.67 -8.45 -20.32
N ASP A 144 27.87 -7.36 -19.57
CA ASP A 144 28.68 -7.34 -18.36
C ASP A 144 28.00 -8.05 -17.17
N GLY A 145 26.77 -8.56 -17.37
CA GLY A 145 26.00 -9.30 -16.35
C GLY A 145 25.23 -8.42 -15.40
N LEU A 146 24.94 -7.15 -15.74
CA LEU A 146 24.35 -6.18 -14.82
C LEU A 146 22.90 -5.81 -15.22
N ILE A 147 21.96 -6.03 -14.32
CA ILE A 147 20.57 -5.55 -14.42
C ILE A 147 20.38 -4.46 -13.36
N PHE A 148 20.10 -3.24 -13.81
CA PHE A 148 19.83 -2.13 -12.89
C PHE A 148 18.35 -1.99 -12.60
N LEU A 149 17.97 -2.13 -11.32
CA LEU A 149 16.58 -2.05 -10.86
C LEU A 149 15.96 -0.69 -11.16
N GLU A 150 16.74 0.38 -11.07
CA GLU A 150 16.29 1.76 -11.35
C GLU A 150 15.71 1.94 -12.77
N VAL A 151 16.09 1.09 -13.72
CA VAL A 151 15.64 1.14 -15.13
C VAL A 151 15.13 -0.23 -15.63
N SER A 152 14.71 -1.09 -14.70
CA SER A 152 14.21 -2.43 -15.03
C SER A 152 13.00 -2.40 -15.96
N GLY A 153 12.09 -1.45 -15.76
CA GLY A 153 10.91 -1.27 -16.59
C GLY A 153 11.24 -0.84 -18.01
N GLU A 154 12.15 0.13 -18.16
CA GLU A 154 12.65 0.61 -19.45
C GLU A 154 13.40 -0.50 -20.19
N THR A 155 14.23 -1.27 -19.46
CA THR A 155 14.94 -2.44 -20.00
C THR A 155 13.96 -3.50 -20.49
N ALA A 156 12.94 -3.81 -19.69
CA ALA A 156 11.90 -4.79 -20.07
C ALA A 156 11.15 -4.32 -21.33
N LEU A 157 10.72 -3.06 -21.38
CA LEU A 157 10.03 -2.50 -22.53
C LEU A 157 10.91 -2.53 -23.80
N TYR A 158 12.21 -2.25 -23.67
CA TYR A 158 13.15 -2.31 -24.78
C TYR A 158 13.29 -3.74 -25.32
N ILE A 159 13.41 -4.74 -24.42
CA ILE A 159 13.46 -6.16 -24.81
C ILE A 159 12.17 -6.58 -25.53
N LEU A 160 10.99 -6.24 -24.97
CA LEU A 160 9.71 -6.56 -25.59
C LEU A 160 9.60 -6.01 -27.02
N LYS A 161 10.13 -4.81 -27.27
CA LYS A 161 10.11 -4.18 -28.60
C LYS A 161 11.16 -4.71 -29.58
N LYS A 162 12.33 -5.16 -29.11
CA LYS A 162 13.45 -5.56 -29.97
C LYS A 162 13.59 -7.06 -30.12
N VAL A 163 13.05 -7.86 -29.19
CA VAL A 163 13.16 -9.32 -29.18
C VAL A 163 11.77 -9.92 -29.34
N SER A 164 11.33 -10.14 -30.58
CA SER A 164 9.99 -10.65 -30.91
C SER A 164 9.66 -11.99 -30.20
N GLN A 165 10.65 -12.83 -29.96
CA GLN A 165 10.51 -14.10 -29.24
C GLN A 165 10.01 -13.88 -27.82
N SER A 166 10.32 -12.75 -27.17
CA SER A 166 9.87 -12.45 -25.81
C SER A 166 8.35 -12.31 -25.73
N LEU A 167 7.75 -11.58 -26.65
CA LEU A 167 6.31 -11.42 -26.72
C LEU A 167 5.59 -12.72 -27.10
N LEU A 168 6.13 -13.49 -28.06
CA LEU A 168 5.57 -14.79 -28.45
C LEU A 168 5.57 -15.76 -27.27
N TYR A 169 6.68 -15.83 -26.53
CA TYR A 169 6.78 -16.67 -25.34
C TYR A 169 5.78 -16.26 -24.25
N LEU A 170 5.73 -14.96 -23.94
CA LEU A 170 4.82 -14.47 -22.91
C LEU A 170 3.35 -14.71 -23.28
N LYS A 171 2.96 -14.49 -24.53
CA LYS A 171 1.62 -14.77 -25.04
C LYS A 171 1.28 -16.27 -25.00
N ALA A 172 2.22 -17.15 -25.31
CA ALA A 172 2.00 -18.59 -25.21
C ALA A 172 1.82 -19.04 -23.76
N ARG A 173 2.58 -18.45 -22.83
CA ARG A 173 2.60 -18.82 -21.42
C ARG A 173 1.49 -18.15 -20.61
N TYR A 174 1.15 -16.89 -20.90
CA TYR A 174 0.22 -16.09 -20.11
C TYR A 174 -0.96 -15.61 -20.94
N THR A 175 -2.16 -15.91 -20.49
CA THR A 175 -3.40 -15.49 -21.17
C THR A 175 -3.91 -14.14 -20.67
N HIS A 176 -3.63 -13.80 -19.40
CA HIS A 176 -4.13 -12.59 -18.75
C HIS A 176 -3.05 -11.94 -17.89
N ILE A 177 -3.10 -10.62 -17.80
CA ILE A 177 -2.32 -9.82 -16.84
C ILE A 177 -3.27 -9.03 -15.94
N PHE A 178 -3.17 -9.26 -14.63
CA PHE A 178 -3.91 -8.57 -13.59
C PHE A 178 -2.96 -7.62 -12.87
N ILE A 179 -3.34 -6.35 -12.75
CA ILE A 179 -2.62 -5.38 -11.92
C ILE A 179 -3.59 -4.79 -10.91
N ASP A 180 -3.38 -5.11 -9.63
CA ASP A 180 -4.10 -4.52 -8.49
C ASP A 180 -3.49 -3.18 -8.10
N GLU A 181 -4.29 -2.26 -7.57
CA GLU A 181 -3.92 -0.89 -7.21
C GLU A 181 -3.35 -0.09 -8.41
N TYR A 182 -3.94 -0.24 -9.60
CA TYR A 182 -3.45 0.38 -10.84
C TYR A 182 -3.33 1.90 -10.79
N GLN A 183 -4.07 2.59 -9.88
CA GLN A 183 -3.93 4.03 -9.64
C GLN A 183 -2.52 4.43 -9.18
N ASP A 184 -1.74 3.47 -8.66
CA ASP A 184 -0.34 3.68 -8.25
C ASP A 184 0.67 3.39 -9.39
N CYS A 185 0.21 3.05 -10.60
CA CYS A 185 1.06 2.82 -11.78
C CYS A 185 1.76 4.10 -12.23
N GLY A 186 3.06 3.99 -12.52
CA GLY A 186 3.83 5.01 -13.22
C GLY A 186 3.79 4.83 -14.74
N HIS A 187 4.43 5.77 -15.45
CA HIS A 187 4.44 5.81 -16.91
C HIS A 187 4.98 4.53 -17.57
N ILE A 188 6.10 4.03 -17.08
CA ILE A 188 6.73 2.84 -17.68
C ILE A 188 5.92 1.56 -17.44
N GLN A 189 5.31 1.42 -16.26
CA GLN A 189 4.46 0.29 -15.94
C GLN A 189 3.23 0.25 -16.84
N HIS A 190 2.61 1.41 -17.06
CA HIS A 190 1.49 1.54 -17.98
C HIS A 190 1.88 1.19 -19.43
N LYS A 191 3.06 1.65 -19.91
CA LYS A 191 3.55 1.29 -21.24
C LYS A 191 3.80 -0.21 -21.41
N VAL A 192 4.43 -0.87 -20.42
CA VAL A 192 4.66 -2.32 -20.48
C VAL A 192 3.33 -3.08 -20.45
N PHE A 193 2.38 -2.66 -19.61
CA PHE A 193 1.04 -3.25 -19.58
C PHE A 193 0.35 -3.17 -20.96
N LEU A 194 0.34 -1.99 -21.58
CA LEU A 194 -0.26 -1.81 -22.91
C LEU A 194 0.48 -2.62 -23.99
N GLU A 195 1.81 -2.72 -23.94
CA GLU A 195 2.58 -3.53 -24.88
C GLU A 195 2.15 -5.01 -24.86
N LEU A 196 1.95 -5.56 -23.65
CA LEU A 196 1.47 -6.94 -23.48
C LEU A 196 0.02 -7.10 -23.94
N VAL A 197 -0.84 -6.12 -23.66
CA VAL A 197 -2.24 -6.14 -24.11
C VAL A 197 -2.34 -6.07 -25.63
N ASN A 198 -1.57 -5.21 -26.27
CA ASN A 198 -1.55 -5.06 -27.73
C ASN A 198 -1.09 -6.36 -28.43
N GLN A 199 -0.36 -7.23 -27.75
CA GLN A 199 0.03 -8.53 -28.25
C GLN A 199 -1.02 -9.63 -28.00
N GLY A 200 -2.15 -9.29 -27.36
CA GLY A 200 -3.30 -10.17 -27.15
C GLY A 200 -3.35 -10.88 -25.80
N ILE A 201 -2.50 -10.50 -24.84
CA ILE A 201 -2.67 -10.88 -23.44
C ILE A 201 -3.81 -10.01 -22.87
N LYS A 202 -4.85 -10.62 -22.30
CA LYS A 202 -5.99 -9.85 -21.77
C LYS A 202 -5.58 -9.05 -20.53
N GLY A 203 -5.80 -7.73 -20.59
CA GLY A 203 -5.42 -6.80 -19.53
C GLY A 203 -6.55 -6.55 -18.53
N ILE A 204 -6.31 -6.75 -17.25
CA ILE A 204 -7.24 -6.45 -16.17
C ILE A 204 -6.57 -5.46 -15.21
N ALA A 205 -6.96 -4.19 -15.30
CA ALA A 205 -6.50 -3.13 -14.43
C ALA A 205 -7.54 -2.87 -13.34
N VAL A 206 -7.17 -3.05 -12.07
CA VAL A 206 -8.06 -2.86 -10.93
C VAL A 206 -7.50 -1.75 -10.04
N GLY A 207 -8.33 -0.77 -9.68
CA GLY A 207 -7.86 0.34 -8.87
C GLY A 207 -8.97 1.16 -8.24
N ASP A 208 -8.57 2.07 -7.37
CA ASP A 208 -9.45 3.04 -6.69
C ASP A 208 -8.98 4.46 -7.05
N LEU A 209 -9.79 5.17 -7.80
CA LEU A 209 -9.49 6.54 -8.22
C LEU A 209 -9.37 7.51 -7.05
N ASP A 210 -10.11 7.25 -5.96
CA ASP A 210 -10.22 8.13 -4.80
C ASP A 210 -9.10 7.89 -3.75
N GLN A 211 -8.28 6.84 -3.92
CA GLN A 211 -7.15 6.51 -3.02
C GLN A 211 -5.76 6.89 -3.55
N ALA A 212 -5.65 7.62 -4.64
CA ALA A 212 -4.38 8.10 -5.18
C ALA A 212 -3.75 9.19 -4.29
N ILE A 213 -3.14 8.79 -3.17
CA ILE A 213 -2.51 9.69 -2.19
C ILE A 213 -0.99 9.85 -2.36
N TYR A 214 -0.39 9.22 -3.38
CA TYR A 214 1.05 9.24 -3.66
C TYR A 214 1.42 10.11 -4.87
N ALA A 215 0.68 11.20 -5.12
CA ALA A 215 0.96 12.13 -6.22
C ALA A 215 2.39 12.68 -6.20
N PHE A 216 2.95 12.92 -5.01
CA PHE A 216 4.34 13.39 -4.82
C PHE A 216 5.42 12.44 -5.37
N SER A 217 5.09 11.16 -5.60
CA SER A 217 6.01 10.16 -6.19
C SER A 217 5.83 9.96 -7.70
N GLY A 218 5.09 10.86 -8.40
CA GLY A 218 4.80 10.74 -9.83
C GLY A 218 3.78 9.66 -10.20
N ARG A 219 3.05 9.15 -9.21
CA ARG A 219 2.00 8.14 -9.38
C ARG A 219 0.64 8.83 -9.40
N TYR A 220 -0.03 8.78 -10.54
CA TYR A 220 -1.30 9.47 -10.77
C TYR A 220 -2.37 8.49 -11.24
N SER A 221 -3.60 8.70 -10.80
CA SER A 221 -4.77 7.98 -11.32
C SER A 221 -5.01 8.20 -12.83
N LYS A 222 -4.26 9.13 -13.46
CA LYS A 222 -4.40 9.44 -14.91
C LYS A 222 -4.25 8.21 -15.80
N TYR A 223 -3.41 7.25 -15.45
CA TYR A 223 -3.24 6.02 -16.24
C TYR A 223 -4.41 5.06 -16.11
N LEU A 224 -5.04 4.99 -14.94
CA LEU A 224 -6.29 4.26 -14.78
C LEU A 224 -7.43 4.93 -15.54
N LEU A 225 -7.52 6.27 -15.47
CA LEU A 225 -8.49 7.06 -16.23
C LEU A 225 -8.29 6.94 -17.74
N SER A 226 -7.04 6.91 -18.23
CA SER A 226 -6.78 6.76 -19.66
C SER A 226 -7.27 5.41 -20.21
N LEU A 227 -7.21 4.33 -19.41
CA LEU A 227 -7.74 3.03 -19.81
C LEU A 227 -9.28 3.03 -19.92
N ILE A 228 -9.96 3.80 -19.06
CA ILE A 228 -11.44 3.94 -19.10
C ILE A 228 -11.91 4.52 -20.45
N GLY A 229 -11.10 5.42 -21.04
CA GLY A 229 -11.42 6.04 -22.33
C GLY A 229 -11.01 5.22 -23.57
N MET A 230 -10.39 4.04 -23.39
CA MET A 230 -9.97 3.19 -24.50
C MET A 230 -11.09 2.27 -24.96
N GLU A 231 -11.37 2.22 -26.28
CA GLU A 231 -12.44 1.37 -26.85
C GLU A 231 -12.23 -0.11 -26.61
N ASP A 232 -10.96 -0.56 -26.52
CA ASP A 232 -10.60 -1.97 -26.28
C ASP A 232 -10.78 -2.41 -24.84
N PHE A 233 -11.16 -1.53 -23.92
CA PHE A 233 -11.37 -1.82 -22.52
C PHE A 233 -12.82 -1.63 -22.08
N THR A 234 -13.38 -2.67 -21.47
CA THR A 234 -14.68 -2.55 -20.78
C THR A 234 -14.47 -1.97 -19.39
N HIS A 235 -15.15 -0.86 -19.08
CA HIS A 235 -15.13 -0.30 -17.74
C HIS A 235 -16.27 -0.88 -16.89
N LEU A 236 -15.95 -1.46 -15.74
CA LEU A 236 -16.88 -1.97 -14.76
C LEU A 236 -16.56 -1.42 -13.37
N GLU A 237 -17.60 -1.25 -12.55
CA GLU A 237 -17.45 -0.70 -11.21
C GLU A 237 -17.88 -1.69 -10.13
N ILE A 238 -17.16 -1.70 -9.01
CA ILE A 238 -17.61 -2.36 -7.77
C ILE A 238 -17.96 -1.25 -6.77
N THR A 239 -19.24 -1.01 -6.63
CA THR A 239 -19.74 0.12 -5.82
C THR A 239 -20.14 -0.29 -4.42
N ARG A 240 -20.54 -1.55 -4.20
CA ARG A 240 -21.03 -2.04 -2.91
C ARG A 240 -19.86 -2.23 -1.94
N ASN A 241 -19.87 -1.46 -0.86
CA ASN A 241 -18.93 -1.63 0.23
C ASN A 241 -19.41 -2.78 1.15
N HIS A 242 -18.52 -3.74 1.44
CA HIS A 242 -18.77 -4.87 2.35
C HIS A 242 -18.06 -4.71 3.69
N ARG A 243 -17.28 -3.64 3.85
CA ARG A 243 -16.44 -3.37 5.03
C ARG A 243 -17.16 -2.48 6.02
N CYS A 244 -17.55 -1.30 5.57
CA CYS A 244 -18.15 -0.26 6.40
C CYS A 244 -19.66 -0.40 6.42
N HIS A 245 -20.28 0.06 7.51
CA HIS A 245 -21.73 0.31 7.52
C HIS A 245 -22.10 1.26 6.36
N ASP A 246 -23.23 1.00 5.70
CA ASP A 246 -23.62 1.72 4.46
C ASP A 246 -23.65 3.24 4.64
N SER A 247 -24.07 3.76 5.81
CA SER A 247 -24.08 5.21 6.06
C SER A 247 -22.68 5.83 6.13
N ILE A 248 -21.64 5.07 6.51
CA ILE A 248 -20.25 5.53 6.47
C ILE A 248 -19.79 5.59 5.02
N SER A 249 -20.13 4.58 4.24
CA SER A 249 -19.87 4.55 2.81
C SER A 249 -20.55 5.73 2.10
N ASP A 250 -21.84 5.98 2.35
CA ASP A 250 -22.59 7.07 1.73
C ASP A 250 -21.99 8.44 2.10
N TYR A 251 -21.61 8.66 3.37
CA TYR A 251 -20.92 9.88 3.79
C TYR A 251 -19.59 10.07 3.06
N SER A 252 -18.80 9.01 2.96
CA SER A 252 -17.48 9.08 2.30
C SER A 252 -17.59 9.39 0.82
N LEU A 253 -18.60 8.87 0.15
CA LEU A 253 -18.87 9.13 -1.27
C LEU A 253 -19.35 10.55 -1.52
N GLU A 254 -20.28 11.02 -0.69
CA GLU A 254 -20.77 12.40 -0.77
C GLU A 254 -19.63 13.39 -0.52
N LEU A 255 -18.70 13.08 0.40
CA LEU A 255 -17.47 13.86 0.60
C LEU A 255 -16.65 14.01 -0.70
N MET A 256 -16.61 12.97 -1.52
CA MET A 256 -15.92 12.96 -2.82
C MET A 256 -16.77 13.53 -3.97
N GLY A 257 -18.00 13.96 -3.71
CA GLY A 257 -18.90 14.53 -4.71
C GLY A 257 -19.68 13.48 -5.51
N ILE A 258 -19.70 12.25 -5.04
CA ILE A 258 -20.36 11.14 -5.70
C ILE A 258 -21.74 10.94 -5.07
N LYS A 259 -22.80 11.29 -5.82
CA LYS A 259 -24.18 11.16 -5.35
C LYS A 259 -24.62 9.70 -5.31
N ARG A 260 -25.19 9.27 -4.19
CA ARG A 260 -25.95 8.01 -4.08
C ARG A 260 -27.40 8.30 -3.71
N LYS A 261 -28.31 7.38 -4.11
CA LYS A 261 -29.66 7.37 -3.54
C LYS A 261 -29.53 6.89 -2.09
N ASN A 262 -29.66 7.83 -1.15
CA ASN A 262 -29.61 7.52 0.27
C ASN A 262 -30.85 6.70 0.67
N THR A 263 -30.64 5.43 1.03
CA THR A 263 -31.71 4.52 1.46
C THR A 263 -31.67 4.21 2.95
N MET A 264 -30.63 4.69 3.68
CA MET A 264 -30.38 4.30 5.06
C MET A 264 -31.04 5.23 6.08
N LYS A 265 -31.83 4.63 6.99
CA LYS A 265 -32.44 5.34 8.13
C LYS A 265 -31.44 5.56 9.27
N GLU A 266 -30.45 4.68 9.47
CA GLU A 266 -29.49 4.76 10.57
C GLU A 266 -28.18 5.42 10.11
N LYS A 267 -27.79 6.52 10.79
CA LYS A 267 -26.52 7.23 10.54
C LYS A 267 -25.45 6.76 11.53
N ARG A 268 -24.27 6.45 11.03
CA ARG A 268 -23.11 5.97 11.80
C ARG A 268 -21.90 6.89 11.72
N VAL A 269 -22.04 8.07 11.09
CA VAL A 269 -21.06 9.16 11.15
C VAL A 269 -21.61 10.22 12.09
N PHE A 270 -20.79 10.63 13.06
CA PHE A 270 -21.16 11.57 14.10
C PHE A 270 -20.16 12.73 14.12
N LYS A 271 -20.63 13.97 14.06
CA LYS A 271 -19.82 15.14 14.41
C LYS A 271 -20.07 15.47 15.87
N VAL A 272 -19.03 15.42 16.68
CA VAL A 272 -19.12 15.63 18.12
C VAL A 272 -18.43 16.93 18.51
N ASN A 273 -19.21 17.89 18.98
CA ASN A 273 -18.70 19.14 19.47
C ASN A 273 -18.38 19.02 20.98
N VAL A 274 -17.15 19.40 21.36
CA VAL A 274 -16.66 19.35 22.73
C VAL A 274 -16.20 20.75 23.15
N LEU A 275 -16.65 21.23 24.30
CA LEU A 275 -16.18 22.50 24.85
C LEU A 275 -14.76 22.32 25.40
N GLY A 276 -13.77 23.01 24.82
CA GLY A 276 -12.37 22.97 25.27
C GLY A 276 -11.40 22.52 24.19
N THR A 277 -10.33 21.87 24.62
CA THR A 277 -9.15 21.48 23.84
C THR A 277 -9.11 19.98 23.58
N ASP A 278 -8.01 19.50 22.97
CA ASP A 278 -7.73 18.06 22.77
C ASP A 278 -7.91 17.26 24.07
N LYS A 279 -7.48 17.81 25.22
CA LYS A 279 -7.65 17.18 26.54
C LYS A 279 -9.12 16.91 26.87
N ASN A 280 -10.00 17.89 26.61
CA ASN A 280 -11.44 17.75 26.86
C ASN A 280 -12.08 16.75 25.88
N ILE A 281 -11.61 16.72 24.61
CA ILE A 281 -12.03 15.71 23.64
C ILE A 281 -11.72 14.30 24.17
N ILE A 282 -10.49 14.08 24.66
CA ILE A 282 -10.07 12.76 25.16
C ILE A 282 -10.89 12.38 26.40
N GLN A 283 -11.11 13.29 27.33
CA GLN A 283 -11.98 13.04 28.49
C GLN A 283 -13.40 12.66 28.08
N SER A 284 -13.94 13.28 27.02
CA SER A 284 -15.27 12.94 26.54
C SER A 284 -15.30 11.58 25.84
N ILE A 285 -14.23 11.19 25.13
CA ILE A 285 -14.07 9.83 24.60
C ILE A 285 -14.07 8.82 25.74
N GLU A 286 -13.24 9.02 26.77
CA GLU A 286 -13.17 8.13 27.95
C GLU A 286 -14.54 7.94 28.61
N LYS A 287 -15.25 9.03 28.85
CA LYS A 287 -16.58 9.02 29.48
C LYS A 287 -17.60 8.18 28.68
N ASN A 288 -17.49 8.20 27.35
CA ASN A 288 -18.43 7.48 26.49
C ASN A 288 -17.93 6.09 26.04
N PHE A 289 -16.68 5.73 26.37
CA PHE A 289 -16.00 4.55 25.81
C PHE A 289 -16.76 3.24 26.03
N GLU A 290 -17.12 2.94 27.29
CA GLU A 290 -17.84 1.71 27.61
C GLU A 290 -19.27 1.68 27.02
N LYS A 291 -19.92 2.82 26.89
CA LYS A 291 -21.20 2.94 26.21
C LYS A 291 -21.09 2.59 24.73
N LEU A 292 -20.00 3.02 24.08
CA LEU A 292 -19.74 2.73 22.67
C LEU A 292 -19.38 1.26 22.46
N LYS A 293 -18.59 0.67 23.36
CA LYS A 293 -18.31 -0.79 23.34
C LYS A 293 -19.60 -1.59 23.33
N LYS A 294 -20.51 -1.27 24.26
CA LYS A 294 -21.82 -1.96 24.34
C LYS A 294 -22.67 -1.70 23.09
N LYS A 295 -22.75 -0.44 22.64
CA LYS A 295 -23.58 -0.06 21.48
C LYS A 295 -23.20 -0.81 20.20
N TYR A 296 -21.90 -0.99 19.95
CA TYR A 296 -21.38 -1.60 18.70
C TYR A 296 -20.89 -3.02 18.91
N ASN A 297 -21.13 -3.63 20.07
CA ASN A 297 -20.68 -4.99 20.42
C ASN A 297 -19.17 -5.16 20.17
N ILE A 298 -18.37 -4.23 20.71
CA ILE A 298 -16.91 -4.23 20.59
C ILE A 298 -16.30 -4.82 21.85
N ASN A 299 -15.58 -5.96 21.71
CA ASN A 299 -14.98 -6.65 22.85
C ASN A 299 -13.53 -6.25 23.09
N LYS A 300 -12.80 -5.84 22.04
CA LYS A 300 -11.38 -5.50 22.10
C LYS A 300 -11.18 -3.99 21.98
N ASN A 301 -10.36 -3.39 22.83
CA ASN A 301 -10.00 -1.99 22.71
C ASN A 301 -9.21 -1.74 21.41
N SER A 302 -8.47 -2.73 20.91
CA SER A 302 -7.76 -2.64 19.63
C SER A 302 -8.68 -2.53 18.39
N ASP A 303 -9.98 -2.74 18.55
CA ASP A 303 -10.99 -2.42 17.52
C ASP A 303 -11.34 -0.92 17.46
N PHE A 304 -10.79 -0.10 18.37
CA PHE A 304 -10.91 1.36 18.36
C PHE A 304 -9.63 2.01 17.84
N ALA A 305 -9.77 3.11 17.09
CA ALA A 305 -8.66 3.95 16.70
C ALA A 305 -8.97 5.43 16.89
N ILE A 306 -7.95 6.19 17.31
CA ILE A 306 -7.95 7.65 17.32
C ILE A 306 -6.96 8.10 16.24
N LEU A 307 -7.48 8.72 15.19
CA LEU A 307 -6.72 9.11 14.00
C LEU A 307 -6.51 10.62 14.00
N CYS A 308 -5.25 11.02 13.89
CA CYS A 308 -4.81 12.42 13.94
C CYS A 308 -4.14 12.84 12.63
N ARG A 309 -4.04 14.16 12.38
CA ARG A 309 -3.32 14.70 11.21
C ARG A 309 -1.79 14.65 11.40
N SER A 310 -1.31 14.74 12.63
CA SER A 310 0.12 14.85 12.92
C SER A 310 0.56 13.99 14.11
N ASN A 311 1.84 13.58 14.10
CA ASN A 311 2.46 12.90 15.24
C ASN A 311 2.37 13.72 16.55
N LYS A 312 2.44 15.06 16.45
CA LYS A 312 2.32 15.93 17.63
C LYS A 312 0.95 15.80 18.30
N THR A 313 -0.13 15.78 17.50
CA THR A 313 -1.47 15.58 18.05
C THR A 313 -1.61 14.15 18.59
N ALA A 314 -1.15 13.14 17.83
CA ALA A 314 -1.21 11.74 18.26
C ALA A 314 -0.50 11.52 19.60
N LYS A 315 0.69 12.11 19.80
CA LYS A 315 1.42 12.05 21.07
C LYS A 315 0.63 12.68 22.22
N ARG A 316 0.10 13.92 22.03
CA ARG A 316 -0.71 14.56 23.08
C ARG A 316 -1.95 13.74 23.44
N VAL A 317 -2.59 13.12 22.44
CA VAL A 317 -3.73 12.22 22.65
C VAL A 317 -3.31 11.05 23.52
N ALA A 318 -2.19 10.40 23.20
CA ALA A 318 -1.66 9.27 23.98
C ALA A 318 -1.32 9.67 25.42
N ASP A 319 -0.73 10.87 25.62
CA ASP A 319 -0.38 11.38 26.95
C ASP A 319 -1.63 11.70 27.80
N PHE A 320 -2.74 12.08 27.18
CA PHE A 320 -3.98 12.42 27.91
C PHE A 320 -4.91 11.22 28.12
N LEU A 321 -4.86 10.20 27.25
CA LEU A 321 -5.78 9.07 27.32
C LEU A 321 -5.38 8.12 28.45
N LYS A 322 -6.27 7.94 29.44
CA LYS A 322 -6.08 7.04 30.57
C LYS A 322 -6.36 5.57 30.27
N ILE A 323 -7.12 5.30 29.19
CA ILE A 323 -7.35 3.94 28.70
C ILE A 323 -6.04 3.44 28.11
N ASN A 324 -5.71 2.15 28.32
CA ASN A 324 -4.54 1.54 27.71
C ASN A 324 -4.53 1.83 26.23
N ASN A 325 -3.42 2.38 25.74
CA ASN A 325 -3.31 2.81 24.36
C ASN A 325 -1.95 2.48 23.75
N LYS A 326 -1.96 2.33 22.44
CA LYS A 326 -0.78 2.12 21.64
C LYS A 326 -0.58 3.24 20.66
N LEU A 327 0.48 4.02 20.86
CA LEU A 327 0.87 5.07 19.95
C LEU A 327 1.74 4.53 18.81
N PHE A 328 1.30 4.75 17.58
CA PHE A 328 2.05 4.49 16.36
C PHE A 328 2.50 5.82 15.75
N VAL A 329 3.79 6.11 15.86
CA VAL A 329 4.39 7.32 15.25
C VAL A 329 4.98 7.02 13.88
N GLU A 330 5.02 8.01 13.01
CA GLU A 330 5.84 7.95 11.80
C GLU A 330 7.31 8.01 12.21
N THR A 331 8.07 7.01 11.80
CA THR A 331 9.48 6.86 12.15
C THR A 331 10.39 7.48 11.09
N ALA A 332 11.67 7.59 11.39
CA ALA A 332 12.65 8.07 10.43
C ALA A 332 12.76 7.17 9.18
N LEU A 333 12.33 5.91 9.25
CA LEU A 333 12.30 4.96 8.14
C LEU A 333 11.08 5.12 7.22
N ASP A 334 9.97 5.69 7.70
CA ASP A 334 8.74 5.84 6.91
C ASP A 334 8.85 6.91 5.80
N ASN A 335 9.71 7.89 5.99
CA ASN A 335 9.86 9.05 5.11
C ASN A 335 11.03 8.94 4.13
N ILE A 336 11.64 7.77 4.02
CA ILE A 336 12.76 7.51 3.11
C ILE A 336 12.38 6.42 2.12
N ASN A 337 12.58 6.72 0.84
CA ASN A 337 12.41 5.74 -0.22
C ASN A 337 13.71 4.94 -0.38
N GLY A 338 13.61 3.62 -0.36
CA GLY A 338 14.74 2.74 -0.61
C GLY A 338 14.45 1.30 -0.19
N ASN A 339 15.16 0.36 -0.83
CA ASN A 339 14.98 -1.06 -0.54
C ASN A 339 15.38 -1.40 0.90
N TRP A 340 16.42 -0.76 1.43
CA TRP A 340 16.86 -0.95 2.82
C TRP A 340 15.84 -0.42 3.82
N ALA A 341 15.23 0.74 3.56
CA ALA A 341 14.18 1.29 4.44
C ALA A 341 12.96 0.36 4.49
N THR A 342 12.54 -0.13 3.32
CA THR A 342 11.44 -1.11 3.22
C THR A 342 11.77 -2.41 3.96
N LEU A 343 12.98 -2.93 3.76
CA LEU A 343 13.45 -4.14 4.45
C LEU A 343 13.47 -3.96 5.97
N TYR A 344 14.02 -2.85 6.47
CA TYR A 344 14.10 -2.60 7.91
C TYR A 344 12.72 -2.40 8.54
N ASN A 345 11.80 -1.72 7.86
CA ASN A 345 10.41 -1.60 8.32
C ASN A 345 9.73 -2.98 8.40
N ASP A 346 9.90 -3.84 7.38
CA ASP A 346 9.34 -5.20 7.39
C ASP A 346 10.03 -6.09 8.44
N LEU A 347 11.35 -5.99 8.59
CA LEU A 347 12.13 -6.79 9.55
C LEU A 347 11.74 -6.47 11.00
N LEU A 348 11.62 -5.18 11.35
CA LEU A 348 11.19 -4.76 12.68
C LEU A 348 9.74 -5.17 12.97
N SER A 349 8.84 -5.03 12.00
CA SER A 349 7.45 -5.47 12.12
C SER A 349 7.38 -7.00 12.29
N SER A 350 8.13 -7.74 11.47
CA SER A 350 8.19 -9.21 11.53
C SER A 350 8.84 -9.73 12.81
N TYR A 351 9.82 -9.01 13.36
CA TYR A 351 10.40 -9.33 14.66
C TYR A 351 9.32 -9.38 15.76
N TYR A 352 8.45 -8.38 15.84
CA TYR A 352 7.38 -8.37 16.83
C TYR A 352 6.27 -9.40 16.53
N LEU A 353 5.97 -9.65 15.26
CA LEU A 353 5.04 -10.71 14.87
C LEU A 353 5.57 -12.11 15.22
N TYR A 354 6.89 -12.34 15.06
CA TYR A 354 7.56 -13.57 15.49
C TYR A 354 7.41 -13.80 17.00
N LYS A 355 7.62 -12.74 17.82
CA LYS A 355 7.41 -12.82 19.28
C LYS A 355 5.96 -13.17 19.68
N LYS A 356 4.99 -12.95 18.79
CA LYS A 356 3.56 -13.31 18.95
C LYS A 356 3.19 -14.63 18.23
N ASN A 357 4.16 -15.41 17.75
CA ASN A 357 3.94 -16.62 16.95
C ASN A 357 3.09 -16.41 15.68
N SER A 358 3.09 -15.21 15.14
CA SER A 358 2.32 -14.84 13.93
C SER A 358 3.19 -14.69 12.69
N GLU A 359 4.50 -14.88 12.82
CA GLU A 359 5.49 -14.87 11.74
C GLU A 359 6.53 -15.96 11.98
N THR A 360 7.22 -16.39 10.93
CA THR A 360 8.31 -17.37 11.00
C THR A 360 9.57 -16.85 10.32
N VAL A 361 10.74 -17.35 10.73
CA VAL A 361 12.01 -17.03 10.07
C VAL A 361 11.96 -17.40 8.59
N LEU A 362 11.47 -18.61 8.30
CA LEU A 362 11.30 -19.09 6.94
C LEU A 362 10.36 -18.17 6.13
N GLY A 363 9.22 -17.81 6.70
CA GLY A 363 8.24 -16.90 6.07
C GLY A 363 8.83 -15.54 5.74
N PHE A 364 9.64 -14.97 6.64
CA PHE A 364 10.32 -13.72 6.38
C PHE A 364 11.38 -13.85 5.26
N VAL A 365 12.30 -14.81 5.37
CA VAL A 365 13.41 -14.95 4.41
C VAL A 365 12.90 -15.28 3.01
N SER A 366 11.89 -16.14 2.88
CA SER A 366 11.28 -16.50 1.59
C SER A 366 10.66 -15.31 0.85
N ARG A 367 10.29 -14.23 1.57
CA ARG A 367 9.81 -13.00 0.94
C ARG A 367 10.90 -12.25 0.16
N TYR A 368 12.17 -12.44 0.53
CA TYR A 368 13.29 -11.65 0.03
C TYR A 368 14.27 -12.45 -0.81
N ILE A 369 14.47 -13.72 -0.49
CA ILE A 369 15.43 -14.60 -1.15
C ILE A 369 14.67 -15.82 -1.67
N ASN A 370 14.80 -16.09 -2.96
CA ASN A 370 14.25 -17.32 -3.56
C ASN A 370 15.19 -18.49 -3.25
N GLU A 371 14.67 -19.51 -2.59
CA GLU A 371 15.43 -20.71 -2.20
C GLU A 371 16.00 -21.45 -3.40
N GLU A 372 15.19 -21.66 -4.46
CA GLU A 372 15.59 -22.41 -5.65
C GLU A 372 16.68 -21.69 -6.47
N LEU A 373 16.61 -20.34 -6.52
CA LEU A 373 17.54 -19.54 -7.31
C LEU A 373 18.83 -19.19 -6.56
N ASN A 374 18.79 -19.16 -5.22
CA ASN A 374 19.94 -18.74 -4.41
C ASN A 374 19.98 -19.43 -3.04
N TYR A 375 20.07 -20.75 -3.06
CA TYR A 375 20.07 -21.60 -1.87
C TYR A 375 21.10 -21.15 -0.82
N LYS A 376 22.34 -20.83 -1.25
CA LYS A 376 23.40 -20.41 -0.31
C LYS A 376 23.05 -19.13 0.47
N ASN A 377 22.52 -18.12 -0.21
CA ASN A 377 22.11 -16.88 0.44
C ASN A 377 20.82 -17.08 1.25
N PHE A 378 19.94 -17.97 0.79
CA PHE A 378 18.74 -18.34 1.54
C PHE A 378 19.10 -18.93 2.91
N GLN A 379 20.00 -19.91 2.97
CA GLN A 379 20.46 -20.51 4.21
C GLN A 379 21.15 -19.47 5.15
N LYS A 380 22.01 -18.60 4.59
CA LYS A 380 22.61 -17.50 5.37
C LYS A 380 21.55 -16.55 5.91
N GLY A 381 20.54 -16.23 5.10
CA GLY A 381 19.41 -15.39 5.50
C GLY A 381 18.63 -15.98 6.68
N LEU A 382 18.37 -17.28 6.65
CA LEU A 382 17.71 -17.99 7.76
C LEU A 382 18.51 -17.83 9.06
N ILE A 383 19.83 -18.02 9.03
CA ILE A 383 20.70 -17.92 10.22
C ILE A 383 20.68 -16.50 10.79
N ILE A 384 20.84 -15.48 9.95
CA ILE A 384 20.88 -14.08 10.39
C ILE A 384 19.52 -13.65 10.96
N VAL A 385 18.43 -13.95 10.27
CA VAL A 385 17.08 -13.57 10.71
C VAL A 385 16.67 -14.31 11.98
N ASP A 386 17.01 -15.60 12.11
CA ASP A 386 16.77 -16.38 13.32
C ASP A 386 17.49 -15.76 14.52
N LYS A 387 18.75 -15.34 14.33
CA LYS A 387 19.51 -14.62 15.36
C LYS A 387 18.80 -13.33 15.77
N ILE A 388 18.38 -12.49 14.80
CA ILE A 388 17.66 -11.23 15.09
C ILE A 388 16.34 -11.51 15.82
N PHE A 389 15.54 -12.45 15.34
CA PHE A 389 14.22 -12.75 15.90
C PHE A 389 14.27 -13.32 17.31
N LYS A 390 15.36 -13.97 17.69
CA LYS A 390 15.59 -14.48 19.05
C LYS A 390 16.08 -13.44 20.05
N LEU A 391 16.65 -12.31 19.61
CA LEU A 391 17.12 -11.25 20.50
C LEU A 391 16.00 -10.71 21.38
N ASN A 392 16.35 -10.24 22.58
CA ASN A 392 15.47 -9.39 23.36
C ASN A 392 15.46 -7.96 22.77
N GLU A 393 14.42 -7.21 23.03
CA GLU A 393 14.27 -5.83 22.51
C GLU A 393 15.45 -4.93 22.90
N LYS A 394 15.97 -5.07 24.12
CA LYS A 394 17.12 -4.33 24.65
C LYS A 394 18.43 -4.64 23.92
N ASP A 395 18.53 -5.83 23.33
CA ASP A 395 19.73 -6.32 22.67
C ASP A 395 19.78 -5.96 21.16
N LEU A 396 18.70 -5.39 20.62
CA LEU A 396 18.62 -5.04 19.19
C LEU A 396 19.69 -4.04 18.79
N ILE A 397 19.95 -3.00 19.60
CA ILE A 397 20.92 -1.97 19.29
C ILE A 397 22.37 -2.49 19.33
N SER A 398 22.69 -3.35 20.28
CA SER A 398 24.03 -3.97 20.38
C SER A 398 24.29 -5.00 19.28
N ASN A 399 23.24 -5.55 18.65
CA ASN A 399 23.32 -6.49 17.55
C ASN A 399 22.90 -5.86 16.20
N ILE A 400 23.00 -4.54 16.06
CA ILE A 400 22.53 -3.83 14.87
C ILE A 400 23.30 -4.23 13.60
N GLU A 401 24.49 -4.78 13.72
CA GLU A 401 25.25 -5.32 12.60
C GLU A 401 24.54 -6.47 11.90
N GLU A 402 23.71 -7.26 12.61
CA GLU A 402 22.95 -8.32 11.95
C GLU A 402 21.89 -7.77 11.00
N PHE A 403 21.31 -6.61 11.31
CA PHE A 403 20.43 -5.88 10.41
C PHE A 403 21.18 -5.38 9.16
N TYR A 404 22.41 -4.94 9.33
CA TYR A 404 23.27 -4.57 8.21
C TYR A 404 23.63 -5.79 7.35
N ASN A 405 23.98 -6.91 7.98
CA ASN A 405 24.36 -8.15 7.31
C ASN A 405 23.22 -8.72 6.48
N ILE A 406 21.98 -8.77 7.00
CA ILE A 406 20.83 -9.23 6.23
C ILE A 406 20.50 -8.27 5.09
N ALA A 407 20.61 -6.97 5.30
CA ALA A 407 20.39 -5.99 4.26
C ALA A 407 21.41 -6.10 3.13
N ARG A 408 22.70 -6.29 3.44
CA ARG A 408 23.74 -6.57 2.45
C ARG A 408 23.55 -7.89 1.72
N LEU A 409 23.08 -8.91 2.42
CA LEU A 409 22.84 -10.22 1.82
C LEU A 409 21.72 -10.16 0.77
N ILE A 410 20.65 -9.41 1.08
CA ILE A 410 19.47 -9.25 0.21
C ILE A 410 19.74 -8.20 -0.89
N TYR A 411 20.41 -7.11 -0.53
CA TYR A 411 20.73 -5.98 -1.39
C TYR A 411 22.23 -5.69 -1.31
N PRO A 412 23.08 -6.43 -2.05
CA PRO A 412 24.55 -6.39 -1.94
C PRO A 412 25.18 -5.10 -2.47
N ASP A 413 24.41 -4.26 -3.17
CA ASP A 413 24.88 -2.97 -3.63
C ASP A 413 25.27 -2.09 -2.44
N LYS A 414 26.01 -1.01 -2.76
CA LYS A 414 26.57 -0.11 -1.75
C LYS A 414 25.59 0.14 -0.60
N PRO A 415 26.05 -0.09 0.64
CA PRO A 415 25.24 0.14 1.81
C PRO A 415 24.68 1.55 1.82
N ASP A 416 23.40 1.67 2.08
CA ASP A 416 22.78 2.96 2.31
C ASP A 416 23.04 3.40 3.75
N GLU A 417 24.20 4.02 3.97
CA GLU A 417 24.64 4.51 5.28
C GLU A 417 23.64 5.48 5.90
N GLN A 418 22.92 6.24 5.08
CA GLN A 418 21.89 7.15 5.57
C GLN A 418 20.71 6.36 6.17
N ILE A 419 20.23 5.34 5.46
CA ILE A 419 19.13 4.49 5.95
C ILE A 419 19.58 3.68 7.17
N TYR A 420 20.82 3.20 7.18
CA TYR A 420 21.39 2.49 8.34
C TYR A 420 21.48 3.37 9.59
N ARG A 421 21.86 4.65 9.45
CA ARG A 421 21.81 5.63 10.57
C ARG A 421 20.38 5.84 11.05
N LYS A 422 19.40 5.92 10.14
CA LYS A 422 17.98 6.03 10.51
C LYS A 422 17.45 4.80 11.23
N LEU A 423 17.89 3.60 10.87
CA LEU A 423 17.60 2.40 11.64
C LEU A 423 18.13 2.52 13.08
N LYS A 424 19.38 2.97 13.27
CA LYS A 424 19.95 3.21 14.61
C LYS A 424 19.10 4.19 15.42
N GLU A 425 18.68 5.30 14.81
CA GLU A 425 17.79 6.28 15.45
C GLU A 425 16.48 5.63 15.90
N VAL A 426 15.89 4.77 15.05
CA VAL A 426 14.63 4.09 15.35
C VAL A 426 14.80 3.08 16.49
N ILE A 427 15.82 2.23 16.44
CA ILE A 427 16.05 1.20 17.47
C ILE A 427 16.43 1.82 18.82
N SER A 428 17.16 2.95 18.80
CA SER A 428 17.56 3.67 20.03
C SER A 428 16.43 4.52 20.64
N ASN A 429 15.31 4.70 19.93
CA ASN A 429 14.17 5.48 20.42
C ASN A 429 13.02 4.53 20.75
N GLU A 430 12.72 4.39 22.04
CA GLU A 430 11.72 3.47 22.55
C GLU A 430 10.32 3.69 21.92
N ILE A 431 9.90 4.95 21.73
CA ILE A 431 8.61 5.29 21.12
C ILE A 431 8.59 4.88 19.63
N ALA A 432 9.68 5.16 18.89
CA ALA A 432 9.79 4.81 17.49
C ALA A 432 9.82 3.27 17.31
N LEU A 433 10.65 2.59 18.09
CA LEU A 433 10.76 1.13 18.05
C LEU A 433 9.43 0.46 18.44
N SER A 434 8.77 0.98 19.48
CA SER A 434 7.48 0.45 19.92
C SER A 434 6.40 0.55 18.85
N SER A 435 6.51 1.48 17.89
CA SER A 435 5.54 1.64 16.77
C SER A 435 5.48 0.44 15.83
N PHE A 436 6.45 -0.48 15.88
CA PHE A 436 6.44 -1.73 15.13
C PHE A 436 5.73 -2.87 15.87
N LYS A 437 5.52 -2.71 17.17
CA LYS A 437 4.83 -3.72 18.00
C LYS A 437 3.32 -3.57 17.84
N PRO A 438 2.60 -4.61 17.38
CA PRO A 438 1.15 -4.55 17.27
C PRO A 438 0.49 -4.26 18.61
N ALA A 439 -0.59 -3.49 18.60
CA ALA A 439 -1.41 -3.25 19.78
C ALA A 439 -1.88 -4.58 20.39
N SER A 440 -1.98 -4.63 21.72
CA SER A 440 -2.66 -5.70 22.43
C SER A 440 -4.18 -5.51 22.39
N GLU A 441 -4.95 -6.54 22.75
CA GLU A 441 -6.42 -6.49 22.67
C GLU A 441 -7.04 -5.43 23.59
N ASP A 442 -6.34 -5.05 24.64
CA ASP A 442 -6.73 -4.06 25.64
C ASP A 442 -6.27 -2.62 25.33
N GLU A 443 -5.49 -2.42 24.26
CA GLU A 443 -4.95 -1.11 23.86
C GLU A 443 -5.75 -0.47 22.74
N VAL A 444 -6.11 0.82 22.89
CA VAL A 444 -6.68 1.66 21.82
C VAL A 444 -5.56 2.08 20.87
N ASN A 445 -5.78 1.99 19.55
CA ASN A 445 -4.80 2.43 18.56
C ASN A 445 -4.81 3.96 18.44
N ILE A 446 -3.65 4.60 18.51
CA ILE A 446 -3.47 6.03 18.26
C ILE A 446 -2.43 6.21 17.17
N MET A 447 -2.79 6.87 16.06
CA MET A 447 -1.89 7.02 14.92
C MET A 447 -2.26 8.20 14.03
N THR A 448 -1.38 8.51 13.07
CA THR A 448 -1.73 9.45 12.01
C THR A 448 -2.63 8.80 10.95
N LEU A 449 -3.37 9.65 10.22
CA LEU A 449 -4.19 9.22 9.08
C LEU A 449 -3.37 8.47 8.02
N HIS A 450 -2.11 8.87 7.78
CA HIS A 450 -1.24 8.17 6.83
C HIS A 450 -0.91 6.75 7.28
N LYS A 451 -0.58 6.57 8.56
CA LYS A 451 -0.30 5.24 9.13
C LYS A 451 -1.52 4.32 9.16
N SER A 452 -2.72 4.89 9.14
CA SER A 452 -3.96 4.10 9.13
C SER A 452 -4.31 3.50 7.76
N LYS A 453 -3.60 3.87 6.69
CA LYS A 453 -3.86 3.31 5.34
C LYS A 453 -3.66 1.79 5.35
N GLY A 454 -4.68 1.07 4.87
CA GLY A 454 -4.69 -0.40 4.88
C GLY A 454 -5.22 -1.04 6.16
N LEU A 455 -5.36 -0.29 7.26
CA LEU A 455 -5.93 -0.79 8.52
C LEU A 455 -7.45 -0.57 8.58
N GLU A 456 -8.10 -1.26 9.51
CA GLU A 456 -9.55 -1.22 9.72
C GLU A 456 -9.86 -1.33 11.21
N PHE A 457 -10.86 -0.56 11.67
CA PHE A 457 -11.26 -0.53 13.07
C PHE A 457 -12.79 -0.49 13.16
N LYS A 458 -13.40 -1.13 14.16
CA LYS A 458 -14.85 -1.06 14.33
C LYS A 458 -15.34 0.35 14.62
N CYS A 459 -14.60 1.09 15.46
CA CYS A 459 -14.95 2.46 15.80
C CYS A 459 -13.74 3.38 15.65
N VAL A 460 -13.91 4.49 14.93
CA VAL A 460 -12.85 5.47 14.66
C VAL A 460 -13.23 6.82 15.21
N PHE A 461 -12.30 7.46 15.92
CA PHE A 461 -12.35 8.86 16.31
C PHE A 461 -11.40 9.66 15.41
N LEU A 462 -11.94 10.60 14.63
CA LEU A 462 -11.15 11.48 13.76
C LEU A 462 -10.97 12.84 14.43
N LEU A 463 -9.71 13.25 14.61
CA LEU A 463 -9.33 14.53 15.17
C LEU A 463 -8.73 15.46 14.10
N ASP A 464 -8.45 16.70 14.47
CA ASP A 464 -7.74 17.70 13.65
C ASP A 464 -8.50 18.24 12.43
N LEU A 465 -9.80 17.98 12.27
CA LEU A 465 -10.59 18.51 11.16
C LEU A 465 -10.94 20.00 11.35
N TYR A 466 -9.88 20.82 11.45
CA TYR A 466 -9.98 22.28 11.63
C TYR A 466 -9.49 23.03 10.39
N LYS A 467 -10.03 24.23 10.18
CA LYS A 467 -9.55 25.18 9.17
C LYS A 467 -8.04 25.44 9.38
N TRP A 468 -7.25 25.49 8.30
CA TRP A 468 -5.77 25.61 8.26
C TRP A 468 -4.99 24.43 8.87
N VAL A 469 -5.65 23.37 9.25
CA VAL A 469 -5.03 22.11 9.62
C VAL A 469 -5.38 21.06 8.56
N PHE A 470 -6.65 21.09 8.11
CA PHE A 470 -7.18 20.10 7.21
C PHE A 470 -8.30 20.70 6.30
N PRO A 471 -8.01 21.12 5.07
CA PRO A 471 -6.69 21.17 4.44
C PRO A 471 -5.79 22.26 5.03
N PRO A 472 -4.46 22.16 4.90
CA PRO A 472 -3.57 23.26 5.19
C PRO A 472 -3.90 24.43 4.23
N GLN A 473 -4.17 25.60 4.75
CA GLN A 473 -4.47 26.80 3.96
C GLN A 473 -3.37 27.83 4.18
N GLY A 474 -2.72 28.22 3.12
CA GLY A 474 -1.88 29.38 3.00
C GLY A 474 -2.13 29.98 1.62
N ASP A 475 -1.57 31.11 1.31
CA ASP A 475 -1.78 31.83 0.05
C ASP A 475 -1.27 31.06 -1.20
N GLN A 476 -0.75 29.86 -1.02
CA GLN A 476 -0.14 29.01 -2.08
C GLN A 476 -0.53 27.51 -1.98
N VAL A 477 -1.71 27.17 -1.46
CA VAL A 477 -2.14 25.77 -1.48
C VAL A 477 -2.46 25.37 -2.92
N SER A 478 -1.70 24.43 -3.45
CA SER A 478 -1.94 23.86 -4.77
C SER A 478 -3.26 23.08 -4.78
N GLU A 479 -3.89 22.96 -5.95
CA GLU A 479 -5.05 22.10 -6.13
C GLU A 479 -4.72 20.64 -5.74
N GLU A 480 -3.49 20.21 -6.00
CA GLU A 480 -2.98 18.88 -5.62
C GLU A 480 -2.99 18.67 -4.12
N ASP A 481 -2.52 19.63 -3.31
CA ASP A 481 -2.53 19.56 -1.84
C ASP A 481 -3.96 19.53 -1.27
N TYR A 482 -4.87 20.26 -1.91
CA TYR A 482 -6.29 20.23 -1.55
C TYR A 482 -6.89 18.84 -1.79
N ILE A 483 -6.68 18.28 -2.99
CA ILE A 483 -7.15 16.93 -3.36
C ILE A 483 -6.52 15.87 -2.46
N GLN A 484 -5.21 15.97 -2.19
CA GLN A 484 -4.53 15.06 -1.28
C GLN A 484 -5.12 15.09 0.14
N SER A 485 -5.42 16.27 0.63
CA SER A 485 -6.06 16.43 1.94
C SER A 485 -7.48 15.85 1.94
N LEU A 486 -8.25 16.07 0.89
CA LEU A 486 -9.59 15.48 0.74
C LEU A 486 -9.54 13.94 0.73
N ASN A 487 -8.63 13.38 -0.06
CA ASN A 487 -8.40 11.93 -0.12
C ASN A 487 -7.97 11.37 1.24
N LEU A 488 -7.14 12.10 1.98
CA LEU A 488 -6.73 11.67 3.32
C LEU A 488 -7.90 11.68 4.32
N HIS A 489 -8.81 12.65 4.22
CA HIS A 489 -10.05 12.65 5.00
C HIS A 489 -10.95 11.45 4.64
N TYR A 490 -11.13 11.19 3.34
CA TYR A 490 -11.84 10.02 2.84
C TYR A 490 -11.24 8.71 3.38
N VAL A 491 -9.90 8.57 3.35
CA VAL A 491 -9.21 7.42 3.94
C VAL A 491 -9.55 7.29 5.42
N GLY A 492 -9.51 8.35 6.19
CA GLY A 492 -9.83 8.32 7.62
C GLY A 492 -11.25 7.83 7.92
N ILE A 493 -12.25 8.33 7.20
CA ILE A 493 -13.66 7.90 7.33
C ILE A 493 -13.78 6.41 7.00
N THR A 494 -13.17 5.96 5.92
CA THR A 494 -13.28 4.57 5.42
C THR A 494 -12.48 3.55 6.23
N ARG A 495 -11.76 3.97 7.29
CA ARG A 495 -11.16 3.06 8.28
C ARG A 495 -12.17 2.50 9.27
N ALA A 496 -13.32 3.18 9.44
CA ALA A 496 -14.37 2.76 10.33
C ALA A 496 -15.26 1.67 9.71
N ILE A 497 -15.54 0.61 10.47
CA ILE A 497 -16.46 -0.47 10.08
C ILE A 497 -17.87 -0.14 10.57
N GLU A 498 -18.04 0.13 11.88
CA GLU A 498 -19.33 0.29 12.53
C GLU A 498 -19.69 1.77 12.80
N ALA A 499 -18.71 2.60 13.18
CA ALA A 499 -18.98 4.00 13.50
C ALA A 499 -17.76 4.88 13.34
N CYS A 500 -17.98 6.13 12.88
CA CYS A 500 -16.97 7.17 12.78
C CYS A 500 -17.40 8.43 13.56
N TYR A 501 -16.59 8.85 14.51
CA TYR A 501 -16.80 10.02 15.36
C TYR A 501 -15.80 11.12 14.99
N ILE A 502 -16.26 12.21 14.39
CA ILE A 502 -15.47 13.39 14.05
C ILE A 502 -15.48 14.32 15.26
N MET A 503 -14.34 14.42 15.94
CA MET A 503 -14.22 15.14 17.21
C MET A 503 -13.76 16.57 17.00
N ILE A 504 -14.55 17.53 17.44
CA ILE A 504 -14.31 18.96 17.26
C ILE A 504 -14.29 19.67 18.62
N GLY A 505 -13.13 20.20 19.00
CA GLY A 505 -13.00 21.06 20.20
C GLY A 505 -13.31 22.52 19.88
N SER A 506 -13.78 23.27 20.87
CA SER A 506 -13.97 24.72 20.70
C SER A 506 -12.64 25.50 20.65
N ARG A 507 -11.54 24.92 21.12
CA ARG A 507 -10.18 25.47 21.08
C ARG A 507 -9.20 24.41 20.54
N ARG A 508 -8.20 24.85 19.75
CA ARG A 508 -7.13 23.99 19.24
C ARG A 508 -5.76 24.60 19.49
N TYR A 509 -4.73 23.77 19.57
CA TYR A 509 -3.36 24.24 19.63
C TYR A 509 -2.90 24.77 18.27
N SER A 510 -2.23 25.92 18.26
CA SER A 510 -1.59 26.50 17.08
C SER A 510 -0.08 26.54 17.27
N SER A 511 0.66 25.76 16.49
CA SER A 511 2.13 25.78 16.52
C SER A 511 2.71 27.13 16.11
N LYS A 512 2.04 27.87 15.20
CA LYS A 512 2.46 29.21 14.78
C LYS A 512 2.33 30.26 15.90
N ARG A 513 1.27 30.15 16.75
CA ARG A 513 1.03 31.07 17.86
C ARG A 513 1.49 30.51 19.20
N GLN A 514 2.06 29.32 19.23
CA GLN A 514 2.53 28.60 20.42
C GLN A 514 1.48 28.58 21.57
N GLY A 515 0.20 28.47 21.22
CA GLY A 515 -0.88 28.54 22.20
C GLY A 515 -2.22 28.03 21.67
N PHE A 516 -3.22 27.99 22.58
CA PHE A 516 -4.58 27.58 22.21
C PHE A 516 -5.37 28.77 21.65
N ILE A 517 -5.94 28.56 20.46
CA ILE A 517 -6.79 29.54 19.77
C ILE A 517 -8.21 28.99 19.61
N LYS A 518 -9.18 29.85 19.32
CA LYS A 518 -10.55 29.47 18.97
C LYS A 518 -10.49 28.56 17.73
N ALA A 519 -11.08 27.39 17.81
CA ALA A 519 -11.13 26.45 16.67
C ALA A 519 -12.16 26.92 15.66
N LYS A 520 -11.85 26.71 14.38
CA LYS A 520 -12.81 26.82 13.26
C LYS A 520 -12.82 25.48 12.55
N GLU A 521 -13.98 24.97 12.27
CA GLU A 521 -14.18 23.68 11.63
C GLU A 521 -13.63 23.66 10.19
N SER A 522 -13.21 22.49 9.72
CA SER A 522 -12.75 22.28 8.35
C SER A 522 -13.92 22.45 7.37
N GLN A 523 -13.63 23.06 6.22
CA GLN A 523 -14.59 23.19 5.11
C GLN A 523 -15.04 21.82 4.57
N PHE A 524 -14.24 20.77 4.73
CA PHE A 524 -14.60 19.41 4.29
C PHE A 524 -15.81 18.83 5.03
N LEU A 525 -16.10 19.31 6.24
CA LEU A 525 -17.28 18.90 7.01
C LEU A 525 -18.59 19.42 6.40
N TYR A 526 -18.51 20.41 5.51
CA TYR A 526 -19.66 21.05 4.86
C TYR A 526 -19.65 20.89 3.35
N LYS A 527 -18.79 19.98 2.84
CA LYS A 527 -18.70 19.73 1.41
C LYS A 527 -19.90 18.92 0.96
N ASN A 528 -20.54 19.38 -0.12
CA ASN A 528 -21.73 18.75 -0.70
C ASN A 528 -22.84 18.52 0.36
N ASN A 529 -23.47 17.37 0.36
CA ASN A 529 -24.57 17.03 1.28
C ASN A 529 -24.10 16.30 2.56
N THR A 530 -22.80 16.33 2.90
CA THR A 530 -22.25 15.64 4.08
C THR A 530 -22.92 15.99 5.41
N PRO A 531 -23.40 17.26 5.67
CA PRO A 531 -24.11 17.58 6.90
C PRO A 531 -25.39 16.75 7.11
N ASN A 532 -26.10 16.43 6.03
CA ASN A 532 -27.33 15.66 6.09
C ASN A 532 -27.11 14.14 6.26
N LEU A 533 -25.85 13.67 6.13
CA LEU A 533 -25.50 12.24 6.25
C LEU A 533 -24.85 11.88 7.58
N ARG A 534 -24.75 12.84 8.49
CA ARG A 534 -24.21 12.63 9.84
C ARG A 534 -25.22 13.05 10.92
N VAL A 535 -24.88 12.73 12.16
CA VAL A 535 -25.57 13.25 13.37
C VAL A 535 -24.62 14.20 14.07
N ASP A 536 -25.08 15.41 14.36
CA ASP A 536 -24.31 16.37 15.16
C ASP A 536 -24.66 16.16 16.64
N LEU A 537 -23.63 15.97 17.49
CA LEU A 537 -23.72 15.70 18.92
C LEU A 537 -22.91 16.74 19.70
N SER A 538 -23.22 16.90 20.98
CA SER A 538 -22.40 17.61 21.96
C SER A 538 -22.09 16.68 23.13
N TRP A 539 -20.80 16.56 23.47
CA TRP A 539 -20.33 15.76 24.61
C TRP A 539 -19.66 16.63 25.67
#